data_7e7878d537ac54fd377b59417f9bd261
#
_entry.id   7e7878d537ac54fd377b59417f9bd261
#
_cell.length_a   1.000
_cell.length_b   1.000
_cell.length_c   1.000
_cell.angle_alpha   90.00
_cell.angle_beta   90.00
_cell.angle_gamma   90.00
#
_symmetry.space_group_name_H-M   'P 1'
#
loop_
_entity.id
_entity.type
_entity.pdbx_description
1 polymer ?
#
loop_
_entity_poly.entity_id
_entity_poly.type
_entity_poly.pdbx_seq_one_letter_code
_entity_poly.pdbx_strand_id
1 'polypeptide(L)'
;MADKNVTLVLPSGGTRNAEVPDDVAVKELVPELATTLELPTVGPDGRPVSYRLDSKALGRELQDDETLSSAEVPDDDRLMITADITAG
;
A
#
# COMPACT_ATOMS: atom_id res chain seq x y z
N MET A 1 4.31 17.77 -7.39
CA MET A 1 3.19 16.84 -7.47
C MET A 1 3.37 15.90 -8.63
N ALA A 2 3.95 14.80 -8.38
CA ALA A 2 4.18 13.79 -9.38
C ALA A 2 3.53 12.48 -8.93
N ASP A 3 3.05 11.72 -9.90
CA ASP A 3 2.60 10.37 -9.65
C ASP A 3 3.75 9.43 -9.94
N LYS A 4 3.85 8.37 -9.15
CA LYS A 4 4.83 7.32 -9.41
C LYS A 4 4.13 6.10 -9.97
N ASN A 5 4.74 5.52 -10.99
CA ASN A 5 4.29 4.25 -11.52
C ASN A 5 4.86 3.15 -10.65
N VAL A 6 3.99 2.35 -10.07
CA VAL A 6 4.40 1.23 -9.22
C VAL A 6 3.62 -0.01 -9.58
N THR A 7 4.18 -1.15 -9.24
CA THR A 7 3.48 -2.42 -9.37
C THR A 7 3.01 -2.82 -7.97
N LEU A 8 1.71 -2.93 -7.80
CA LEU A 8 1.13 -3.33 -6.53
C LEU A 8 1.02 -4.85 -6.50
N VAL A 9 1.60 -5.46 -5.49
CA VAL A 9 1.51 -6.90 -5.28
C VAL A 9 0.42 -7.13 -4.24
N LEU A 10 -0.64 -7.83 -4.65
CA LEU A 10 -1.81 -8.04 -3.82
C LEU A 10 -1.59 -9.20 -2.85
N PRO A 11 -2.33 -9.23 -1.73
CA PRO A 11 -2.21 -10.35 -0.78
C PRO A 11 -2.49 -11.71 -1.40
N SER A 12 -3.29 -11.75 -2.47
CA SER A 12 -3.59 -12.99 -3.19
C SER A 12 -2.46 -13.44 -4.11
N GLY A 13 -1.42 -12.61 -4.30
CA GLY A 13 -0.31 -12.90 -5.20
C GLY A 13 -0.44 -12.27 -6.57
N GLY A 14 -1.58 -11.66 -6.89
CA GLY A 14 -1.75 -10.94 -8.13
C GLY A 14 -0.98 -9.63 -8.14
N THR A 15 -0.77 -9.07 -9.32
CA THR A 15 -0.08 -7.80 -9.46
C THR A 15 -0.91 -6.84 -10.29
N ARG A 16 -0.76 -5.55 -10.01
CA ARG A 16 -1.38 -4.48 -10.80
C ARG A 16 -0.45 -3.31 -10.91
N ASN A 17 -0.36 -2.76 -12.10
CA ASN A 17 0.33 -1.50 -12.31
C ASN A 17 -0.59 -0.36 -11.94
N ALA A 18 -0.06 0.64 -11.25
CA ALA A 18 -0.85 1.78 -10.83
C ALA A 18 0.01 3.04 -10.79
N GLU A 19 -0.63 4.16 -11.02
CA GLU A 19 -0.02 5.46 -10.77
C GLU A 19 -0.52 5.94 -9.41
N VAL A 20 0.42 6.24 -8.52
CA VAL A 20 0.13 6.58 -7.15
C VAL A 20 0.73 7.95 -6.85
N PRO A 21 -0.05 8.88 -6.27
CA PRO A 21 0.52 10.18 -5.92
C PRO A 21 1.63 10.01 -4.88
N ASP A 22 2.73 10.74 -5.08
CA ASP A 22 3.91 10.59 -4.25
C ASP A 22 3.93 11.53 -3.04
N ASP A 23 2.94 12.40 -2.94
CA ASP A 23 2.85 13.40 -1.87
C ASP A 23 1.74 13.13 -0.86
N VAL A 24 1.12 11.96 -0.93
CA VAL A 24 0.06 11.55 -0.01
C VAL A 24 0.64 10.59 1.03
N ALA A 25 0.32 10.83 2.30
CA ALA A 25 0.81 9.97 3.37
C ALA A 25 0.29 8.54 3.22
N VAL A 26 1.12 7.58 3.56
CA VAL A 26 0.79 6.15 3.43
C VAL A 26 -0.51 5.82 4.16
N LYS A 27 -0.73 6.39 5.34
CA LYS A 27 -1.95 6.13 6.11
C LYS A 27 -3.23 6.53 5.38
N GLU A 28 -3.13 7.48 4.46
CA GLU A 28 -4.26 7.91 3.65
C GLU A 28 -4.29 7.17 2.32
N LEU A 29 -3.13 6.79 1.84
CA LEU A 29 -2.98 6.11 0.55
C LEU A 29 -3.49 4.67 0.61
N VAL A 30 -3.18 3.96 1.69
CA VAL A 30 -3.52 2.54 1.81
C VAL A 30 -5.03 2.28 1.74
N PRO A 31 -5.89 3.04 2.46
CA PRO A 31 -7.34 2.82 2.34
C PRO A 31 -7.86 3.06 0.92
N GLU A 32 -7.31 4.05 0.22
CA GLU A 32 -7.70 4.31 -1.16
C GLU A 32 -7.30 3.19 -2.09
N LEU A 33 -6.08 2.67 -1.90
CA LEU A 33 -5.63 1.52 -2.69
C LEU A 33 -6.48 0.29 -2.42
N ALA A 34 -6.84 0.05 -1.16
CA ALA A 34 -7.68 -1.07 -0.82
C ALA A 34 -9.05 -0.97 -1.51
N THR A 35 -9.63 0.22 -1.54
CA THR A 35 -10.89 0.46 -2.21
C THR A 35 -10.76 0.29 -3.72
N THR A 36 -9.71 0.85 -4.31
CA THR A 36 -9.49 0.78 -5.75
C THR A 36 -9.25 -0.66 -6.21
N LEU A 37 -8.55 -1.44 -5.41
CA LEU A 37 -8.24 -2.83 -5.73
C LEU A 37 -9.33 -3.79 -5.27
N GLU A 38 -10.41 -3.25 -4.69
CA GLU A 38 -11.54 -4.03 -4.20
C GLU A 38 -11.12 -5.06 -3.14
N LEU A 39 -10.16 -4.68 -2.31
CA LEU A 39 -9.73 -5.52 -1.21
C LEU A 39 -10.74 -5.46 -0.06
N PRO A 40 -10.92 -6.55 0.69
CA PRO A 40 -11.84 -6.51 1.82
C PRO A 40 -11.38 -5.52 2.88
N THR A 41 -12.31 -4.69 3.35
CA THR A 41 -12.03 -3.72 4.39
C THR A 41 -12.55 -4.18 5.75
N VAL A 42 -13.29 -5.27 5.77
CA VAL A 42 -13.85 -5.86 6.98
C VAL A 42 -13.51 -7.34 6.98
N GLY A 43 -12.96 -7.83 8.08
CA GLY A 43 -12.62 -9.24 8.22
C GLY A 43 -13.83 -10.12 8.50
N PRO A 44 -13.64 -11.45 8.55
CA PRO A 44 -14.74 -12.40 8.76
C PRO A 44 -15.44 -12.23 10.12
N ASP A 45 -14.77 -11.61 11.07
CA ASP A 45 -15.34 -11.35 12.39
C ASP A 45 -15.99 -9.96 12.49
N GLY A 46 -16.11 -9.24 11.36
CA GLY A 46 -16.70 -7.91 11.32
C GLY A 46 -15.76 -6.79 11.76
N ARG A 47 -14.51 -7.09 12.04
CA ARG A 47 -13.52 -6.08 12.43
C ARG A 47 -12.85 -5.47 11.21
N PRO A 48 -12.50 -4.18 11.27
CA PRO A 48 -11.79 -3.55 10.16
C PRO A 48 -10.45 -4.21 9.90
N VAL A 49 -10.12 -4.37 8.63
CA VAL A 49 -8.82 -4.89 8.21
C VAL A 49 -7.96 -3.72 7.80
N SER A 50 -6.77 -3.64 8.38
CA SER A 50 -5.77 -2.66 7.99
C SER A 50 -4.79 -3.31 7.02
N TYR A 51 -4.22 -2.50 6.14
CA TYR A 51 -3.20 -2.95 5.20
C TYR A 51 -1.95 -2.11 5.38
N ARG A 52 -0.83 -2.66 4.96
CA ARG A 52 0.44 -1.96 4.97
C ARG A 52 1.12 -2.13 3.63
N LEU A 53 2.03 -1.22 3.33
CA LEU A 53 2.83 -1.26 2.12
C LEU A 53 4.28 -1.53 2.46
N ASP A 54 4.87 -2.52 1.79
CA ASP A 54 6.28 -2.79 1.85
C ASP A 54 6.91 -2.44 0.51
N SER A 55 8.02 -1.71 0.54
CA SER A 55 8.76 -1.39 -0.68
C SER A 55 9.81 -2.44 -0.93
N LYS A 56 9.80 -3.04 -2.10
CA LYS A 56 10.80 -4.05 -2.45
C LYS A 56 12.16 -3.40 -2.64
N ALA A 57 12.20 -2.22 -3.28
CA ALA A 57 13.46 -1.54 -3.52
C ALA A 57 14.12 -1.10 -2.22
N LEU A 58 13.34 -0.66 -1.25
CA LEU A 58 13.86 -0.22 0.04
C LEU A 58 14.04 -1.37 1.03
N GLY A 59 13.40 -2.49 0.77
CA GLY A 59 13.49 -3.66 1.64
C GLY A 59 12.85 -3.47 3.00
N ARG A 60 11.85 -2.57 3.11
CA ARG A 60 11.20 -2.29 4.39
C ARG A 60 9.76 -1.86 4.21
N GLU A 61 9.02 -1.88 5.31
CA GLU A 61 7.67 -1.36 5.36
C GLU A 61 7.70 0.17 5.35
N LEU A 62 6.75 0.77 4.62
CA LEU A 62 6.57 2.21 4.63
C LEU A 62 5.76 2.60 5.85
N GLN A 63 6.20 3.66 6.53
CA GLN A 63 5.53 4.14 7.74
C GLN A 63 4.29 4.95 7.39
N ASP A 64 3.36 5.05 8.33
CA ASP A 64 2.08 5.72 8.11
C ASP A 64 2.21 7.18 7.70
N ASP A 65 3.18 7.88 8.26
CA ASP A 65 3.39 9.30 8.00
C ASP A 65 4.36 9.59 6.86
N GLU A 66 4.90 8.55 6.24
CA GLU A 66 5.76 8.72 5.07
C GLU A 66 4.92 8.89 3.82
N THR A 67 5.51 9.57 2.83
CA THR A 67 4.99 9.60 1.47
C THR A 67 5.95 8.81 0.60
N LEU A 68 5.55 8.47 -0.62
CA LEU A 68 6.47 7.80 -1.54
C LEU A 68 7.67 8.69 -1.84
N SER A 69 7.46 10.00 -1.89
CA SER A 69 8.54 10.95 -2.13
C SER A 69 9.49 11.02 -0.94
N SER A 70 8.97 11.14 0.29
CA SER A 70 9.82 11.24 1.47
C SER A 70 10.60 9.97 1.74
N ALA A 71 10.03 8.83 1.40
CA ALA A 71 10.70 7.54 1.54
C ALA A 71 11.65 7.23 0.38
N GLU A 72 11.64 8.08 -0.65
CA GLU A 72 12.47 7.93 -1.84
C GLU A 72 12.19 6.61 -2.60
N VAL A 73 10.91 6.26 -2.66
CA VAL A 73 10.48 5.10 -3.44
C VAL A 73 10.72 5.38 -4.93
N PRO A 74 11.48 4.53 -5.63
CA PRO A 74 11.75 4.76 -7.05
C PRO A 74 10.53 4.45 -7.92
N ASP A 75 10.53 5.00 -9.14
CA ASP A 75 9.55 4.61 -10.15
C ASP A 75 9.71 3.11 -10.46
N ASP A 76 8.61 2.49 -10.83
CA ASP A 76 8.55 1.07 -11.17
C ASP A 76 8.91 0.13 -10.02
N ASP A 77 8.88 0.64 -8.79
CA ASP A 77 9.07 -0.22 -7.63
C ASP A 77 7.87 -1.15 -7.46
N ARG A 78 8.08 -2.21 -6.71
CA ARG A 78 7.00 -3.11 -6.31
C ARG A 78 6.63 -2.82 -4.87
N LEU A 79 5.37 -2.47 -4.68
CA LEU A 79 4.81 -2.22 -3.35
C LEU A 79 3.90 -3.39 -3.00
N MET A 80 4.27 -4.11 -1.97
CA MET A 80 3.51 -5.26 -1.52
C MET A 80 2.46 -4.80 -0.52
N ILE A 81 1.19 -5.11 -0.82
CA ILE A 81 0.09 -4.80 0.08
C ILE A 81 -0.17 -6.04 0.92
N THR A 82 -0.04 -5.91 2.22
CA THR A 82 -0.22 -7.02 3.16
C THR A 82 -1.29 -6.65 4.17
N ALA A 83 -2.17 -7.57 4.47
CA ALA A 83 -3.15 -7.36 5.52
C ALA A 83 -2.44 -7.41 6.87
N ASP A 84 -2.69 -6.38 7.68
CA ASP A 84 -2.16 -6.31 9.03
C ASP A 84 -3.32 -6.61 9.99
N ILE A 85 -3.42 -7.85 10.38
CA ILE A 85 -4.48 -8.29 11.29
C ILE A 85 -3.95 -8.16 12.69
N THR A 86 -4.48 -7.17 13.40
CA THR A 86 -4.13 -7.00 14.79
C THR A 86 -4.95 -7.96 15.63
N ALA A 87 -4.30 -8.93 16.25
CA ALA A 87 -4.94 -9.84 17.17
C ALA A 87 -5.17 -9.13 18.50
N GLY A 88 -6.38 -9.06 18.92
CA GLY A 88 -6.66 -8.53 20.23
C GLY A 88 -7.79 -7.60 20.31
#